data_b5025f8450b37be66acde97125352b69
#
_entry.id   b5025f8450b37be66acde97125352b69
#
_cell.length_a   1.000
_cell.length_b   1.000
_cell.length_c   1.000
_cell.angle_alpha   90.00
_cell.angle_beta   90.00
_cell.angle_gamma   90.00
#
_symmetry.space_group_name_H-M   'P 1'
#
loop_
_entity.id
_entity.type
_entity.pdbx_description
1 polymer ?
#
loop_
_entity_poly.entity_id
_entity_poly.type
_entity_poly.pdbx_seq_one_letter_code
_entity_poly.pdbx_strand_id
1 'polypeptide(L)'
;MIFNKIRELKDKGLKIGITFSTFDLFHAGHVAMLAEAKNHCDYLIAGLQTDPTIDRPDTKNRPVQSIVERQIQLAACRYVDEVVVYQTEQDLVDLLLILPLDVRILGVEYENKDFTGKKECLDRRIELVFNGRDHSFSSSSLRRRVAAAESQKVLTQN
;
A
#
# COMPACT_ATOMS: atom_id res chain seq x y z
N MET A 1 18.97 -8.45 -7.29
CA MET A 1 17.51 -8.49 -7.55
C MET A 1 16.78 -8.68 -6.23
N ILE A 2 15.61 -8.08 -6.08
CA ILE A 2 14.79 -8.13 -4.85
C ILE A 2 14.52 -9.56 -4.37
N PHE A 3 14.19 -10.48 -5.26
CA PHE A 3 13.94 -11.88 -4.94
C PHE A 3 15.09 -12.52 -4.12
N ASN A 4 16.33 -12.36 -4.56
CA ASN A 4 17.48 -12.92 -3.86
C ASN A 4 17.66 -12.31 -2.47
N LYS A 5 17.49 -10.99 -2.36
CA LYS A 5 17.53 -10.27 -1.08
C LYS A 5 16.49 -10.81 -0.10
N ILE A 6 15.23 -10.93 -0.55
CA ILE A 6 14.16 -11.44 0.31
C ILE A 6 14.39 -12.89 0.71
N ARG A 7 14.90 -13.72 -0.21
CA ARG A 7 15.26 -15.10 0.09
C ARG A 7 16.36 -15.20 1.15
N GLU A 8 17.40 -14.38 1.05
CA GLU A 8 18.47 -14.33 2.06
C GLU A 8 17.93 -13.92 3.45
N LEU A 9 16.98 -12.97 3.50
CA LEU A 9 16.33 -12.57 4.74
C LEU A 9 15.49 -13.73 5.34
N LYS A 10 14.77 -14.45 4.50
CA LYS A 10 14.04 -15.66 4.90
C LYS A 10 14.97 -16.72 5.45
N ASP A 11 16.11 -16.98 4.80
CA ASP A 11 17.09 -17.96 5.24
C ASP A 11 17.70 -17.58 6.61
N LYS A 12 17.69 -16.29 6.96
CA LYS A 12 18.04 -15.76 8.29
C LYS A 12 16.91 -15.85 9.32
N GLY A 13 15.75 -16.37 8.93
CA GLY A 13 14.60 -16.55 9.82
C GLY A 13 13.68 -15.33 9.95
N LEU A 14 13.82 -14.29 9.13
CA LEU A 14 12.97 -13.12 9.18
C LEU A 14 11.59 -13.41 8.58
N LYS A 15 10.54 -12.89 9.24
CA LYS A 15 9.17 -12.92 8.74
C LYS A 15 8.95 -11.77 7.74
N ILE A 16 8.60 -12.08 6.50
CA ILE A 16 8.44 -11.14 5.40
C ILE A 16 6.97 -10.79 5.20
N GLY A 17 6.66 -9.51 5.32
CA GLY A 17 5.31 -8.97 5.08
C GLY A 17 5.23 -8.11 3.84
N ILE A 18 4.03 -8.04 3.25
CA ILE A 18 3.74 -7.15 2.13
C ILE A 18 2.37 -6.48 2.29
N THR A 19 2.28 -5.23 1.89
CA THR A 19 1.04 -4.50 1.73
C THR A 19 1.05 -3.74 0.42
N PHE A 20 -0.12 -3.53 -0.19
CA PHE A 20 -0.25 -2.91 -1.51
C PHE A 20 -1.18 -1.71 -1.44
N SER A 21 -0.77 -0.59 -2.01
CA SER A 21 -1.61 0.61 -2.17
C SER A 21 -1.01 1.58 -3.19
N THR A 22 -1.80 2.57 -3.56
CA THR A 22 -1.33 3.69 -4.38
C THR A 22 -0.47 4.68 -3.58
N PHE A 23 -0.69 4.79 -2.28
CA PHE A 23 0.02 5.71 -1.37
C PHE A 23 0.05 7.16 -1.88
N ASP A 24 -1.03 7.59 -2.53
CA ASP A 24 -1.15 8.96 -3.03
C ASP A 24 -1.43 9.93 -1.89
N LEU A 25 -0.84 11.14 -1.95
CA LEU A 25 -0.95 12.14 -0.89
C LEU A 25 -0.59 11.54 0.48
N PHE A 26 0.59 10.97 0.59
CA PHE A 26 1.03 10.25 1.79
C PHE A 26 0.71 11.05 3.06
N HIS A 27 -0.07 10.45 3.95
CA HIS A 27 -0.67 11.12 5.11
C HIS A 27 -0.62 10.25 6.37
N ALA A 28 -1.08 10.82 7.48
CA ALA A 28 -1.08 10.16 8.79
C ALA A 28 -1.76 8.78 8.80
N GLY A 29 -2.82 8.59 8.01
CA GLY A 29 -3.50 7.30 7.87
C GLY A 29 -2.63 6.22 7.24
N HIS A 30 -1.83 6.57 6.23
CA HIS A 30 -0.85 5.66 5.65
C HIS A 30 0.22 5.27 6.67
N VAL A 31 0.75 6.25 7.41
CA VAL A 31 1.76 6.00 8.45
C VAL A 31 1.23 5.07 9.53
N ALA A 32 0.02 5.32 10.04
CA ALA A 32 -0.62 4.49 11.05
C ALA A 32 -0.82 3.04 10.57
N MET A 33 -1.29 2.87 9.33
CA MET A 33 -1.46 1.54 8.72
C MET A 33 -0.12 0.81 8.56
N LEU A 34 0.93 1.50 8.10
CA LEU A 34 2.25 0.92 7.93
C LEU A 34 2.91 0.56 9.28
N ALA A 35 2.70 1.38 10.31
CA ALA A 35 3.15 1.08 11.66
C ALA A 35 2.51 -0.20 12.20
N GLU A 36 1.19 -0.35 12.03
CA GLU A 36 0.48 -1.56 12.43
C GLU A 36 0.92 -2.78 11.60
N ALA A 37 1.06 -2.63 10.27
CA ALA A 37 1.55 -3.68 9.39
C ALA A 37 2.93 -4.19 9.81
N LYS A 38 3.83 -3.29 10.21
CA LYS A 38 5.18 -3.64 10.67
C LYS A 38 5.18 -4.53 11.92
N ASN A 39 4.16 -4.46 12.76
CA ASN A 39 4.04 -5.32 13.94
C ASN A 39 3.81 -6.80 13.59
N HIS A 40 3.41 -7.11 12.36
CA HIS A 40 3.13 -8.47 11.91
C HIS A 40 4.29 -9.14 11.17
N CYS A 41 5.40 -8.42 10.96
CA CYS A 41 6.56 -8.93 10.22
C CYS A 41 7.87 -8.26 10.67
N ASP A 42 8.98 -8.91 10.36
CA ASP A 42 10.32 -8.35 10.61
C ASP A 42 10.78 -7.44 9.48
N TYR A 43 10.35 -7.74 8.25
CA TYR A 43 10.67 -6.98 7.04
C TYR A 43 9.40 -6.70 6.26
N LEU A 44 9.06 -5.41 6.10
CA LEU A 44 7.84 -4.95 5.43
C LEU A 44 8.14 -4.42 4.04
N ILE A 45 7.52 -5.03 3.04
CA ILE A 45 7.53 -4.59 1.65
C ILE A 45 6.27 -3.77 1.39
N ALA A 46 6.42 -2.58 0.85
CA ALA A 46 5.30 -1.78 0.36
C ALA A 46 5.21 -1.88 -1.17
N GLY A 47 4.17 -2.51 -1.66
CA GLY A 47 3.81 -2.54 -3.08
C GLY A 47 3.15 -1.21 -3.46
N LEU A 48 3.82 -0.44 -4.29
CA LEU A 48 3.40 0.89 -4.73
C LEU A 48 2.81 0.83 -6.14
N GLN A 49 1.50 1.03 -6.26
CA GLN A 49 0.81 1.02 -7.55
C GLN A 49 1.06 2.31 -8.33
N THR A 50 1.39 2.19 -9.61
CA THR A 50 1.65 3.35 -10.48
C THR A 50 0.38 4.15 -10.72
N ASP A 51 -0.66 3.53 -11.28
CA ASP A 51 -1.95 4.15 -11.57
C ASP A 51 -3.07 3.11 -11.49
N PRO A 52 -3.93 3.15 -10.45
CA PRO A 52 -5.01 2.18 -10.29
C PRO A 52 -6.12 2.32 -11.35
N THR A 53 -6.15 3.41 -12.12
CA THR A 53 -7.15 3.61 -13.18
C THR A 53 -6.89 2.77 -14.41
N ILE A 54 -5.70 2.17 -14.55
CA ILE A 54 -5.38 1.25 -15.65
C ILE A 54 -6.33 0.05 -15.63
N ASP A 55 -6.51 -0.58 -14.48
CA ASP A 55 -7.40 -1.74 -14.32
C ASP A 55 -8.81 -1.36 -13.85
N ARG A 56 -8.95 -0.24 -13.15
CA ARG A 56 -10.20 0.19 -12.51
C ARG A 56 -10.54 1.65 -12.82
N PRO A 57 -10.74 2.01 -14.12
CA PRO A 57 -10.94 3.40 -14.53
C PRO A 57 -12.21 4.03 -13.96
N ASP A 58 -13.26 3.22 -13.72
CA ASP A 58 -14.58 3.71 -13.28
C ASP A 58 -14.68 3.88 -11.76
N THR A 59 -13.80 3.26 -10.97
CA THR A 59 -13.89 3.22 -9.50
C THR A 59 -12.73 3.88 -8.78
N LYS A 60 -11.63 4.16 -9.48
CA LYS A 60 -10.42 4.74 -8.91
C LYS A 60 -10.11 6.11 -9.50
N ASN A 61 -9.48 6.94 -8.68
CA ASN A 61 -8.94 8.23 -9.13
C ASN A 61 -7.49 8.08 -9.56
N ARG A 62 -7.12 8.83 -10.58
CA ARG A 62 -5.72 9.02 -10.93
C ARG A 62 -4.96 9.60 -9.74
N PRO A 63 -3.73 9.14 -9.46
CA PRO A 63 -2.90 9.74 -8.44
C PRO A 63 -2.64 11.23 -8.72
N VAL A 64 -2.67 12.04 -7.67
CA VAL A 64 -2.30 13.46 -7.73
C VAL A 64 -0.79 13.60 -7.84
N GLN A 65 -0.06 12.81 -7.04
CA GLN A 65 1.40 12.82 -7.04
C GLN A 65 1.96 11.85 -8.09
N SER A 66 3.09 12.21 -8.66
CA SER A 66 3.85 11.33 -9.53
C SER A 66 4.33 10.08 -8.80
N ILE A 67 4.68 9.05 -9.54
CA ILE A 67 5.25 7.84 -8.95
C ILE A 67 6.55 8.13 -8.20
N VAL A 68 7.35 9.07 -8.68
CA VAL A 68 8.62 9.46 -8.05
C VAL A 68 8.38 10.12 -6.69
N GLU A 69 7.44 11.07 -6.60
CA GLU A 69 7.07 11.71 -5.32
C GLU A 69 6.59 10.68 -4.31
N ARG A 70 5.71 9.79 -4.72
CA ARG A 70 5.16 8.74 -3.85
C ARG A 70 6.23 7.75 -3.40
N GLN A 71 7.15 7.39 -4.29
CA GLN A 71 8.26 6.50 -3.96
C GLN A 71 9.23 7.11 -2.95
N ILE A 72 9.58 8.40 -3.11
CA ILE A 72 10.44 9.12 -2.17
C ILE A 72 9.80 9.16 -0.78
N GLN A 73 8.53 9.52 -0.70
CA GLN A 73 7.80 9.63 0.58
C GLN A 73 7.69 8.27 1.27
N LEU A 74 7.34 7.24 0.53
CA LEU A 74 7.14 5.90 1.06
C LEU A 74 8.47 5.28 1.53
N ALA A 75 9.55 5.47 0.77
CA ALA A 75 10.88 4.99 1.14
C ALA A 75 11.44 5.69 2.39
N ALA A 76 10.99 6.91 2.68
CA ALA A 76 11.37 7.65 3.88
C ALA A 76 10.57 7.22 5.12
N CYS A 77 9.51 6.43 4.96
CA CYS A 77 8.73 5.93 6.08
C CYS A 77 9.52 4.88 6.88
N ARG A 78 9.73 5.14 8.16
CA ARG A 78 10.52 4.28 9.05
C ARG A 78 10.01 2.84 9.18
N TYR A 79 8.75 2.59 8.84
CA TYR A 79 8.13 1.27 8.95
C TYR A 79 8.27 0.43 7.66
N VAL A 80 8.72 1.03 6.56
CA VAL A 80 8.89 0.38 5.26
C VAL A 80 10.37 0.02 5.07
N ASP A 81 10.64 -1.24 4.80
CA ASP A 81 11.99 -1.73 4.54
C ASP A 81 12.32 -1.79 3.05
N GLU A 82 11.31 -1.99 2.21
CA GLU A 82 11.46 -2.09 0.76
C GLU A 82 10.23 -1.52 0.04
N VAL A 83 10.45 -0.86 -1.07
CA VAL A 83 9.36 -0.40 -1.97
C VAL A 83 9.47 -1.14 -3.30
N VAL A 84 8.38 -1.77 -3.72
CA VAL A 84 8.27 -2.45 -5.01
C VAL A 84 7.18 -1.79 -5.83
N VAL A 85 7.53 -1.26 -6.98
CA VAL A 85 6.57 -0.62 -7.89
C VAL A 85 5.89 -1.69 -8.75
N TYR A 86 4.57 -1.59 -8.90
CA TYR A 86 3.78 -2.44 -9.79
C TYR A 86 2.72 -1.60 -10.51
N GLN A 87 2.22 -2.08 -11.63
CA GLN A 87 1.29 -1.35 -12.48
C GLN A 87 -0.12 -1.92 -12.42
N THR A 88 -0.26 -3.21 -12.68
CA THR A 88 -1.54 -3.90 -12.85
C THR A 88 -1.88 -4.82 -11.69
N GLU A 89 -3.15 -5.21 -11.58
CA GLU A 89 -3.58 -6.25 -10.64
C GLU A 89 -2.88 -7.60 -10.91
N GLN A 90 -2.53 -7.88 -12.18
CA GLN A 90 -1.75 -9.07 -12.53
C GLN A 90 -0.33 -9.00 -11.99
N ASP A 91 0.31 -7.84 -12.06
CA ASP A 91 1.66 -7.66 -11.45
C ASP A 91 1.63 -7.90 -9.95
N LEU A 92 0.55 -7.49 -9.26
CA LEU A 92 0.35 -7.78 -7.84
C LEU A 92 0.30 -9.29 -7.60
N VAL A 93 -0.46 -10.02 -8.39
CA VAL A 93 -0.54 -11.49 -8.32
C VAL A 93 0.83 -12.11 -8.57
N ASP A 94 1.56 -11.65 -9.58
CA ASP A 94 2.89 -12.14 -9.90
C ASP A 94 3.88 -11.92 -8.74
N LEU A 95 3.83 -10.77 -8.07
CA LEU A 95 4.62 -10.50 -6.87
C LEU A 95 4.31 -11.49 -5.74
N LEU A 96 3.02 -11.79 -5.51
CA LEU A 96 2.60 -12.78 -4.52
C LEU A 96 3.07 -14.21 -4.88
N LEU A 97 3.19 -14.52 -6.16
CA LEU A 97 3.65 -15.83 -6.63
C LEU A 97 5.16 -15.99 -6.59
N ILE A 98 5.91 -14.90 -6.83
CA ILE A 98 7.37 -14.94 -6.96
C ILE A 98 8.07 -14.73 -5.62
N LEU A 99 7.62 -13.78 -4.80
CA LEU A 99 8.30 -13.43 -3.55
C LEU A 99 8.03 -14.46 -2.44
N PRO A 100 9.03 -14.83 -1.64
CA PRO A 100 8.85 -15.74 -0.51
C PRO A 100 8.27 -15.01 0.71
N LEU A 101 6.96 -14.73 0.65
CA LEU A 101 6.21 -13.96 1.64
C LEU A 101 5.64 -14.86 2.75
N ASP A 102 5.52 -14.31 3.96
CA ASP A 102 4.87 -14.95 5.09
C ASP A 102 3.49 -14.36 5.39
N VAL A 103 3.33 -13.05 5.23
CA VAL A 103 2.09 -12.36 5.58
C VAL A 103 1.78 -11.24 4.58
N ARG A 104 0.51 -11.14 4.23
CA ARG A 104 -0.06 -10.00 3.51
C ARG A 104 -1.00 -9.22 4.41
N ILE A 105 -0.79 -7.91 4.49
CA ILE A 105 -1.57 -7.00 5.31
C ILE A 105 -2.50 -6.19 4.43
N LEU A 106 -3.79 -6.16 4.77
CA LEU A 106 -4.85 -5.44 4.09
C LEU A 106 -5.67 -4.61 5.09
N GLY A 107 -6.49 -3.70 4.60
CA GLY A 107 -7.48 -3.03 5.42
C GLY A 107 -8.61 -3.99 5.87
N VAL A 108 -9.20 -3.72 7.04
CA VAL A 108 -10.31 -4.54 7.59
C VAL A 108 -11.52 -4.62 6.67
N GLU A 109 -11.70 -3.65 5.78
CA GLU A 109 -12.77 -3.64 4.78
C GLU A 109 -12.73 -4.81 3.80
N TYR A 110 -11.59 -5.50 3.69
CA TYR A 110 -11.41 -6.67 2.83
C TYR A 110 -11.67 -8.01 3.52
N GLU A 111 -11.88 -8.03 4.83
CA GLU A 111 -11.97 -9.27 5.62
C GLU A 111 -13.07 -10.22 5.12
N ASN A 112 -14.23 -9.67 4.74
CA ASN A 112 -15.39 -10.43 4.28
C ASN A 112 -15.67 -10.27 2.78
N LYS A 113 -14.67 -9.89 2.00
CA LYS A 113 -14.77 -9.70 0.55
C LYS A 113 -13.75 -10.56 -0.20
N ASP A 114 -14.01 -10.73 -1.47
CA ASP A 114 -12.97 -11.19 -2.38
C ASP A 114 -12.08 -10.00 -2.81
N PHE A 115 -10.82 -10.28 -3.06
CA PHE A 115 -9.83 -9.29 -3.48
C PHE A 115 -8.73 -9.95 -4.31
N THR A 116 -8.05 -9.15 -5.10
CA THR A 116 -6.97 -9.62 -5.99
C THR A 116 -5.88 -10.32 -5.18
N GLY A 117 -5.53 -11.53 -5.59
CA GLY A 117 -4.49 -12.35 -4.98
C GLY A 117 -4.90 -13.09 -3.70
N LYS A 118 -6.18 -13.10 -3.32
CA LYS A 118 -6.66 -13.86 -2.17
C LYS A 118 -6.39 -15.36 -2.32
N LYS A 119 -6.75 -15.91 -3.47
CA LYS A 119 -6.55 -17.32 -3.80
C LYS A 119 -5.07 -17.69 -3.72
N GLU A 120 -4.21 -16.88 -4.33
CA GLU A 120 -2.76 -17.10 -4.37
C GLU A 120 -2.15 -17.07 -2.96
N CYS A 121 -2.61 -16.17 -2.10
CA CYS A 121 -2.19 -16.13 -0.70
C CYS A 121 -2.58 -17.42 0.03
N LEU A 122 -3.82 -17.88 -0.13
CA LEU A 122 -4.31 -19.11 0.51
C LEU A 122 -3.56 -20.35 0.01
N ASP A 123 -3.39 -20.50 -1.30
CA ASP A 123 -2.69 -21.62 -1.93
C ASP A 123 -1.22 -21.69 -1.48
N ARG A 124 -0.58 -20.55 -1.28
CA ARG A 124 0.81 -20.42 -0.83
C ARG A 124 0.98 -20.34 0.68
N ARG A 125 -0.10 -20.42 1.44
CA ARG A 125 -0.10 -20.29 2.91
C ARG A 125 0.49 -18.98 3.40
N ILE A 126 0.29 -17.90 2.63
CA ILE A 126 0.60 -16.53 3.07
C ILE A 126 -0.52 -16.11 4.04
N GLU A 127 -0.15 -15.79 5.27
CA GLU A 127 -1.09 -15.33 6.29
C GLU A 127 -1.76 -14.02 5.83
N LEU A 128 -3.08 -13.92 6.00
CA LEU A 128 -3.83 -12.70 5.74
C LEU A 128 -4.12 -11.99 7.05
N VAL A 129 -3.64 -10.76 7.18
CA VAL A 129 -3.88 -9.90 8.34
C VAL A 129 -4.66 -8.68 7.90
N PHE A 130 -5.76 -8.41 8.60
CA PHE A 130 -6.64 -7.27 8.31
C PHE A 130 -6.47 -6.21 9.39
N ASN A 131 -5.85 -5.08 9.01
CA ASN A 131 -5.60 -3.97 9.92
C ASN A 131 -6.90 -3.26 10.29
N GLY A 132 -7.10 -2.99 11.56
CA GLY A 132 -8.15 -2.10 12.05
C GLY A 132 -7.97 -0.67 11.54
N ARG A 133 -9.06 0.11 11.56
CA ARG A 133 -9.05 1.50 11.14
C ARG A 133 -9.61 2.36 12.26
N ASP A 134 -8.75 2.68 13.23
CA ASP A 134 -9.13 3.44 14.43
C ASP A 134 -9.08 4.97 14.22
N HIS A 135 -8.95 5.42 12.96
CA HIS A 135 -8.83 6.83 12.60
C HIS A 135 -9.70 7.18 11.39
N SER A 136 -10.03 8.47 11.26
CA SER A 136 -10.79 9.03 10.14
C SER A 136 -9.92 9.56 8.99
N PHE A 137 -8.59 9.38 9.05
CA PHE A 137 -7.68 9.88 8.03
C PHE A 137 -7.88 9.14 6.70
N SER A 138 -8.05 9.89 5.61
CA SER A 138 -8.17 9.32 4.27
C SER A 138 -7.69 10.29 3.21
N SER A 139 -7.25 9.77 2.07
CA SER A 139 -6.87 10.58 0.91
C SER A 139 -8.05 11.40 0.38
N SER A 140 -9.25 10.83 0.38
CA SER A 140 -10.48 11.52 -0.05
C SER A 140 -10.81 12.71 0.84
N SER A 141 -10.69 12.55 2.16
CA SER A 141 -10.88 13.64 3.12
C SER A 141 -9.83 14.73 2.93
N LEU A 142 -8.57 14.36 2.76
CA LEU A 142 -7.49 15.31 2.53
C LEU A 142 -7.69 16.10 1.23
N ARG A 143 -8.07 15.44 0.13
CA ARG A 143 -8.40 16.11 -1.14
C ARG A 143 -9.50 17.15 -0.98
N ARG A 144 -10.59 16.81 -0.28
CA ARG A 144 -11.69 17.74 -0.02
C ARG A 144 -11.27 18.94 0.81
N ARG A 145 -10.45 18.75 1.85
CA ARG A 145 -9.94 19.85 2.68
C ARG A 145 -9.05 20.81 1.90
N VAL A 146 -8.18 20.28 1.04
CA VAL A 146 -7.34 21.09 0.15
C VAL A 146 -8.19 21.90 -0.82
N ALA A 147 -9.14 21.27 -1.50
CA ALA A 147 -10.03 21.94 -2.44
C ALA A 147 -10.86 23.06 -1.75
N ALA A 148 -11.39 22.80 -0.56
CA ALA A 148 -12.14 23.80 0.22
C ALA A 148 -11.25 24.98 0.63
N ALA A 149 -10.03 24.75 1.07
CA ALA A 149 -9.08 25.80 1.46
C ALA A 149 -8.70 26.69 0.27
N GLU A 150 -8.44 26.11 -0.89
CA GLU A 150 -8.13 26.89 -2.11
C GLU A 150 -9.34 27.69 -2.60
N SER A 151 -10.55 27.13 -2.55
CA SER A 151 -11.78 27.85 -2.92
C SER A 151 -12.05 29.05 -2.01
N GLN A 152 -11.83 28.96 -0.69
CA GLN A 152 -11.94 30.08 0.23
C GLN A 152 -10.93 31.17 -0.08
N LYS A 153 -9.70 30.84 -0.45
CA LYS A 153 -8.64 31.79 -0.80
C LYS A 153 -9.01 32.64 -2.01
N VAL A 154 -9.63 32.05 -3.02
CA VAL A 154 -10.12 32.77 -4.22
C VAL A 154 -11.24 33.72 -3.85
N LEU A 155 -12.17 33.36 -2.97
CA LEU A 155 -13.28 34.20 -2.53
C LEU A 155 -12.83 35.42 -1.71
N THR A 156 -11.72 35.32 -0.99
CA THR A 156 -11.19 36.45 -0.18
C THR A 156 -10.31 37.42 -0.96
N GLN A 157 -9.92 37.06 -2.18
CA GLN A 157 -9.12 37.91 -3.08
C GLN A 157 -9.98 38.77 -4.05
N ASN A 158 -11.29 38.57 -4.10
CA ASN A 158 -12.28 39.35 -4.86
C ASN A 158 -13.12 40.23 -3.94
#